data_18a2b3c4b82542de265bdd76fbd36b39
#
_entry.id   18a2b3c4b82542de265bdd76fbd36b39
#
_cell.length_a   1.000
_cell.length_b   1.000
_cell.length_c   1.000
_cell.angle_alpha   90.00
_cell.angle_beta   90.00
_cell.angle_gamma   90.00
#
_symmetry.space_group_name_H-M   'P 1'
#
loop_
_entity.id
_entity.type
_entity.pdbx_description
1 polymer ?
#
loop_
_entity_poly.entity_id
_entity_poly.type
_entity_poly.pdbx_seq_one_letter_code
_entity_poly.pdbx_strand_id
1 'polypeptide(L)'
;GVELNADNESLVYNSLSLNKDKYNIVTMHGQLGGISNGKVCSINLDRLKGLNIDYLALGHVHTLKTGKLDERGFYAYPGCLEGRGFDETGAKGFIEIDTDTKNIRFIPLNQRQVRVYEIFIKNTDTESMALDEIINKIDANKKDTVRVVLKGEATFEIDDLIKRLKDLLQGKYAYFEIKNQLKKTYKLEDYINNVSLKSEFIKNVMNSHLTDEEKNEIIAIGLMAINGEEVE
;
A
#
# COMPACT_ATOMS: atom_id res chain seq x y z
N GLY A 1 -11.60 30.34 -9.19
CA GLY A 1 -10.36 29.55 -9.31
C GLY A 1 -9.90 29.49 -10.76
N VAL A 2 -8.62 29.38 -10.95
CA VAL A 2 -8.00 29.27 -12.28
C VAL A 2 -7.24 27.94 -12.30
N GLU A 3 -7.43 27.14 -13.35
CA GLU A 3 -6.64 25.95 -13.56
C GLU A 3 -5.26 26.37 -14.07
N LEU A 4 -4.21 25.91 -13.36
CA LEU A 4 -2.83 26.18 -13.76
C LEU A 4 -2.44 25.29 -14.94
N ASN A 5 -1.86 25.92 -15.96
CA ASN A 5 -1.26 25.24 -17.11
C ASN A 5 0.01 26.00 -17.57
N ALA A 6 0.72 25.47 -18.54
CA ALA A 6 1.97 26.07 -19.04
C ALA A 6 1.77 27.51 -19.57
N ASP A 7 0.59 27.81 -20.09
CA ASP A 7 0.32 29.13 -20.72
C ASP A 7 -0.01 30.22 -19.69
N ASN A 8 -0.63 29.84 -18.55
CA ASN A 8 -1.09 30.79 -17.54
C ASN A 8 -0.29 30.75 -16.23
N GLU A 9 0.58 29.79 -16.04
CA GLU A 9 1.33 29.61 -14.79
C GLU A 9 2.03 30.92 -14.35
N SER A 10 2.75 31.55 -15.25
CA SER A 10 3.48 32.79 -14.95
C SER A 10 2.55 33.94 -14.57
N LEU A 11 1.39 34.06 -15.22
CA LEU A 11 0.40 35.11 -14.92
C LEU A 11 -0.19 34.86 -13.51
N VAL A 12 -0.52 33.64 -13.17
CA VAL A 12 -1.11 33.30 -11.87
C VAL A 12 -0.15 33.63 -10.72
N TYR A 13 1.12 33.19 -10.79
CA TYR A 13 2.11 33.53 -9.76
C TYR A 13 2.37 35.04 -9.66
N ASN A 14 2.48 35.74 -10.78
CA ASN A 14 2.77 37.18 -10.82
C ASN A 14 1.56 38.03 -10.41
N SER A 15 0.35 37.48 -10.45
CA SER A 15 -0.87 38.22 -10.03
C SER A 15 -1.10 38.16 -8.51
N LEU A 16 -0.37 37.36 -7.77
CA LEU A 16 -0.49 37.29 -6.32
C LEU A 16 0.04 38.55 -5.66
N SER A 17 -0.86 39.39 -5.17
CA SER A 17 -0.56 40.58 -4.39
C SER A 17 -1.18 40.44 -3.00
N LEU A 18 -0.39 40.04 -2.00
CA LEU A 18 -0.89 39.71 -0.68
C LEU A 18 -0.42 40.75 0.35
N ASN A 19 -1.35 41.18 1.22
CA ASN A 19 -1.06 42.16 2.26
C ASN A 19 -0.21 41.50 3.37
N LYS A 20 0.99 42.04 3.60
CA LYS A 20 1.93 41.56 4.61
C LYS A 20 1.38 41.60 6.05
N ASP A 21 0.42 42.50 6.33
CA ASP A 21 -0.15 42.75 7.66
C ASP A 21 -1.40 41.85 7.92
N LYS A 22 -1.74 40.97 6.97
CA LYS A 22 -2.86 40.03 7.08
C LYS A 22 -2.35 38.61 7.11
N TYR A 23 -3.16 37.71 7.68
CA TYR A 23 -2.94 36.27 7.55
C TYR A 23 -3.44 35.82 6.15
N ASN A 24 -2.53 35.37 5.34
CA ASN A 24 -2.80 35.05 3.94
C ASN A 24 -2.84 33.54 3.70
N ILE A 25 -3.97 33.06 3.23
CA ILE A 25 -4.16 31.67 2.82
C ILE A 25 -4.27 31.63 1.29
N VAL A 26 -3.43 30.82 0.67
CA VAL A 26 -3.48 30.54 -0.78
C VAL A 26 -3.86 29.07 -0.96
N THR A 27 -4.82 28.82 -1.86
CA THR A 27 -5.25 27.45 -2.18
C THR A 27 -4.85 27.10 -3.60
N MET A 28 -4.22 25.93 -3.77
CA MET A 28 -3.81 25.44 -5.08
C MET A 28 -4.07 23.93 -5.20
N HIS A 29 -4.28 23.48 -6.44
CA HIS A 29 -4.46 22.05 -6.71
C HIS A 29 -3.42 21.60 -7.73
N GLY A 30 -2.58 20.63 -7.37
CA GLY A 30 -1.52 20.11 -8.21
C GLY A 30 -0.42 19.42 -7.41
N GLN A 31 0.61 18.93 -8.09
CA GLN A 31 1.73 18.24 -7.49
C GLN A 31 2.93 19.17 -7.30
N LEU A 32 3.60 19.08 -6.15
CA LEU A 32 4.85 19.81 -5.92
C LEU A 32 6.01 19.15 -6.70
N GLY A 33 6.76 19.96 -7.44
CA GLY A 33 8.06 19.57 -8.01
C GLY A 33 7.98 18.41 -9.00
N GLY A 34 7.02 18.38 -9.89
CA GLY A 34 6.91 17.37 -10.95
C GLY A 34 7.19 17.97 -12.33
N ILE A 35 7.71 17.13 -13.25
CA ILE A 35 7.65 17.44 -14.68
C ILE A 35 6.17 17.23 -15.05
N SER A 36 5.53 18.28 -15.55
CA SER A 36 4.16 18.18 -16.06
C SER A 36 4.16 17.23 -17.27
N ASN A 37 3.64 16.03 -17.08
CA ASN A 37 3.35 15.11 -18.19
C ASN A 37 2.05 15.48 -18.91
N GLY A 38 1.71 16.77 -18.94
CA GLY A 38 0.55 17.31 -19.63
C GLY A 38 -0.81 17.09 -18.95
N LYS A 39 -0.88 16.31 -17.85
CA LYS A 39 -2.13 15.98 -17.15
C LYS A 39 -2.23 16.46 -15.71
N VAL A 40 -1.12 16.84 -15.09
CA VAL A 40 -1.08 17.29 -13.70
C VAL A 40 -0.34 18.62 -13.61
N CYS A 41 -0.96 19.59 -12.95
CA CYS A 41 -0.35 20.89 -12.74
C CYS A 41 0.81 20.76 -11.76
N SER A 42 2.01 21.18 -12.16
CA SER A 42 3.19 21.24 -11.30
C SER A 42 3.21 22.57 -10.55
N ILE A 43 3.23 22.51 -9.21
CA ILE A 43 3.33 23.70 -8.36
C ILE A 43 4.80 23.92 -8.01
N ASN A 44 5.32 25.10 -8.35
CA ASN A 44 6.68 25.51 -8.05
C ASN A 44 6.70 26.34 -6.74
N LEU A 45 7.17 25.73 -5.65
CA LEU A 45 7.27 26.41 -4.35
C LEU A 45 8.22 27.59 -4.35
N ASP A 46 9.29 27.55 -5.14
CA ASP A 46 10.27 28.65 -5.17
C ASP A 46 9.65 29.96 -5.70
N ARG A 47 8.67 29.86 -6.57
CA ARG A 47 7.92 31.01 -7.08
C ARG A 47 6.92 31.58 -6.09
N LEU A 48 6.59 30.87 -5.02
CA LEU A 48 5.66 31.27 -3.96
C LEU A 48 6.37 31.82 -2.72
N LYS A 49 7.67 31.61 -2.59
CA LYS A 49 8.47 32.14 -1.49
C LYS A 49 8.51 33.67 -1.50
N GLY A 50 8.43 34.29 -0.32
CA GLY A 50 8.48 35.74 -0.15
C GLY A 50 7.21 36.49 -0.56
N LEU A 51 6.15 35.82 -1.01
CA LEU A 51 4.89 36.43 -1.41
C LEU A 51 3.93 36.71 -0.24
N ASN A 52 4.39 36.69 0.99
CA ASN A 52 3.60 36.90 2.21
C ASN A 52 2.50 35.85 2.45
N ILE A 53 2.72 34.60 2.03
CA ILE A 53 1.82 33.49 2.28
C ILE A 53 2.08 32.95 3.68
N ASP A 54 1.06 32.90 4.56
CA ASP A 54 1.15 32.25 5.86
C ASP A 54 0.82 30.76 5.75
N TYR A 55 -0.17 30.40 4.93
CA TYR A 55 -0.55 29.02 4.66
C TYR A 55 -0.87 28.75 3.19
N LEU A 56 -0.20 27.76 2.63
CA LEU A 56 -0.47 27.25 1.28
C LEU A 56 -1.23 25.92 1.41
N ALA A 57 -2.54 25.96 1.18
CA ALA A 57 -3.41 24.80 1.20
C ALA A 57 -3.37 24.09 -0.16
N LEU A 58 -2.89 22.85 -0.17
CA LEU A 58 -2.67 22.07 -1.38
C LEU A 58 -3.66 20.91 -1.49
N GLY A 59 -4.22 20.69 -2.66
CA GLY A 59 -5.01 19.53 -3.05
C GLY A 59 -4.29 18.69 -4.11
N HIS A 60 -4.83 17.51 -4.43
CA HIS A 60 -4.35 16.52 -5.38
C HIS A 60 -3.68 15.29 -4.73
N VAL A 61 -2.77 15.47 -3.80
CA VAL A 61 -2.08 14.35 -3.14
C VAL A 61 -2.95 13.81 -2.00
N HIS A 62 -3.28 12.51 -2.05
CA HIS A 62 -4.18 11.86 -1.10
C HIS A 62 -3.49 11.39 0.20
N THR A 63 -2.24 11.76 0.38
CA THR A 63 -1.46 11.46 1.58
C THR A 63 -1.10 12.76 2.29
N LEU A 64 -1.16 12.76 3.63
CA LEU A 64 -0.72 13.89 4.44
C LEU A 64 0.75 14.21 4.11
N LYS A 65 1.01 15.45 3.70
CA LYS A 65 2.35 15.97 3.48
C LYS A 65 2.39 17.43 3.88
N THR A 66 3.31 17.78 4.76
CA THR A 66 3.48 19.16 5.25
C THR A 66 4.92 19.61 5.07
N GLY A 67 5.13 20.91 5.02
CA GLY A 67 6.46 21.48 4.97
C GLY A 67 6.47 22.98 5.15
N LYS A 68 7.67 23.54 5.37
CA LYS A 68 7.91 24.96 5.45
C LYS A 68 7.98 25.53 4.01
N LEU A 69 7.25 26.61 3.75
CA LEU A 69 7.33 27.29 2.48
C LEU A 69 8.53 28.27 2.45
N ASP A 70 8.59 29.13 3.46
CA ASP A 70 9.68 30.09 3.72
C ASP A 70 9.74 30.44 5.21
N GLU A 71 10.35 31.58 5.60
CA GLU A 71 10.42 31.99 7.01
C GLU A 71 9.06 32.33 7.62
N ARG A 72 8.07 32.68 6.81
CA ARG A 72 6.74 33.07 7.24
C ARG A 72 5.72 31.94 7.11
N GLY A 73 5.78 31.14 6.03
CA GLY A 73 4.70 30.29 5.60
C GLY A 73 4.96 28.80 5.67
N PHE A 74 3.86 28.05 5.76
CA PHE A 74 3.83 26.59 5.66
C PHE A 74 2.95 26.14 4.50
N TYR A 75 3.17 24.93 4.01
CA TYR A 75 2.28 24.27 3.08
C TYR A 75 1.81 22.92 3.61
N ALA A 76 0.61 22.50 3.20
CA ALA A 76 0.14 21.16 3.49
C ALA A 76 -0.78 20.60 2.41
N TYR A 77 -0.60 19.33 2.12
CA TYR A 77 -1.62 18.44 1.58
C TYR A 77 -2.27 17.73 2.77
N PRO A 78 -3.56 17.91 3.04
CA PRO A 78 -4.24 17.18 4.12
C PRO A 78 -4.43 15.70 3.78
N GLY A 79 -4.33 15.35 2.51
CA GLY A 79 -4.73 14.06 1.98
C GLY A 79 -6.23 14.02 1.68
N CYS A 80 -6.82 12.84 1.79
CA CYS A 80 -8.26 12.62 1.71
C CYS A 80 -8.88 12.43 3.09
N LEU A 81 -10.19 12.65 3.21
CA LEU A 81 -10.91 12.48 4.48
C LEU A 81 -11.05 11.03 4.91
N GLU A 82 -11.10 10.11 3.93
CA GLU A 82 -11.20 8.67 4.13
C GLU A 82 -10.52 7.93 2.97
N GLY A 83 -9.82 6.85 3.25
CA GLY A 83 -9.20 6.01 2.20
C GLY A 83 -10.26 5.26 1.40
N ARG A 84 -10.12 5.25 0.07
CA ARG A 84 -11.04 4.59 -0.87
C ARG A 84 -10.46 3.33 -1.49
N GLY A 85 -9.15 3.16 -1.43
CA GLY A 85 -8.43 2.04 -1.99
C GLY A 85 -7.23 1.63 -1.15
N PHE A 86 -6.64 0.48 -1.46
CA PHE A 86 -5.49 -0.05 -0.72
C PHE A 86 -4.17 0.71 -0.95
N ASP A 87 -4.17 1.68 -1.83
CA ASP A 87 -3.12 2.68 -2.04
C ASP A 87 -3.25 3.89 -1.10
N GLU A 88 -4.41 4.04 -0.44
CA GLU A 88 -4.72 5.15 0.46
C GLU A 88 -4.74 4.70 1.94
N THR A 89 -3.71 4.03 2.40
CA THR A 89 -3.59 3.49 3.77
C THR A 89 -3.36 4.56 4.83
N GLY A 90 -3.50 4.17 6.11
CA GLY A 90 -3.15 4.98 7.28
C GLY A 90 -4.22 5.99 7.69
N ALA A 91 -3.84 6.87 8.62
CA ALA A 91 -4.74 7.90 9.14
C ALA A 91 -5.12 8.92 8.06
N LYS A 92 -6.40 9.22 7.96
CA LYS A 92 -6.98 10.21 7.05
C LYS A 92 -7.71 11.29 7.86
N GLY A 93 -7.77 12.50 7.32
CA GLY A 93 -8.34 13.61 8.07
C GLY A 93 -8.19 14.94 7.35
N PHE A 94 -8.14 16.01 8.13
CA PHE A 94 -8.01 17.38 7.61
C PHE A 94 -7.01 18.20 8.43
N ILE A 95 -6.62 19.35 7.87
CA ILE A 95 -5.79 20.34 8.56
C ILE A 95 -6.69 21.38 9.21
N GLU A 96 -6.47 21.59 10.49
CA GLU A 96 -7.03 22.72 11.24
C GLU A 96 -5.97 23.80 11.39
N ILE A 97 -6.37 25.05 11.20
CA ILE A 97 -5.49 26.22 11.33
C ILE A 97 -6.13 27.18 12.32
N ASP A 98 -5.36 27.56 13.31
CA ASP A 98 -5.67 28.67 14.20
C ASP A 98 -4.89 29.91 13.68
N THR A 99 -5.62 30.88 13.15
CA THR A 99 -5.00 32.07 12.55
C THR A 99 -4.44 33.05 13.55
N ASP A 100 -4.89 33.02 14.80
CA ASP A 100 -4.43 33.90 15.88
C ASP A 100 -3.09 33.41 16.45
N THR A 101 -3.01 32.11 16.70
CA THR A 101 -1.80 31.47 17.23
C THR A 101 -0.86 30.98 16.13
N LYS A 102 -1.31 30.96 14.87
CA LYS A 102 -0.63 30.38 13.70
C LYS A 102 -0.34 28.89 13.81
N ASN A 103 -1.06 28.20 14.68
CA ASN A 103 -0.92 26.77 14.86
C ASN A 103 -1.60 26.02 13.71
N ILE A 104 -0.90 25.00 13.21
CA ILE A 104 -1.39 24.08 12.17
C ILE A 104 -1.33 22.67 12.75
N ARG A 105 -2.46 21.97 12.74
CA ARG A 105 -2.52 20.59 13.21
C ARG A 105 -3.34 19.70 12.29
N PHE A 106 -2.93 18.45 12.15
CA PHE A 106 -3.71 17.44 11.47
C PHE A 106 -4.74 16.84 12.44
N ILE A 107 -6.00 16.82 12.03
CA ILE A 107 -7.10 16.20 12.77
C ILE A 107 -7.50 14.91 12.07
N PRO A 108 -7.16 13.74 12.63
CA PRO A 108 -7.55 12.47 12.06
C PRO A 108 -9.04 12.21 12.24
N LEU A 109 -9.71 11.68 11.22
CA LEU A 109 -11.12 11.30 11.29
C LEU A 109 -11.34 9.87 11.79
N ASN A 110 -10.39 9.00 11.70
CA ASN A 110 -10.29 7.63 12.26
C ASN A 110 -11.58 6.79 12.36
N GLN A 111 -12.59 7.03 11.53
CA GLN A 111 -13.80 6.21 11.56
C GLN A 111 -13.59 4.84 10.92
N ARG A 112 -12.80 4.82 9.85
CA ARG A 112 -12.41 3.64 9.09
C ARG A 112 -11.01 3.85 8.54
N GLN A 113 -10.20 2.82 8.57
CA GLN A 113 -8.88 2.85 7.93
C GLN A 113 -8.76 1.75 6.88
N VAL A 114 -7.99 2.02 5.85
CA VAL A 114 -7.51 1.01 4.92
C VAL A 114 -6.17 0.52 5.43
N ARG A 115 -6.08 -0.80 5.68
CA ARG A 115 -4.90 -1.44 6.24
C ARG A 115 -4.39 -2.54 5.31
N VAL A 116 -3.10 -2.55 5.09
CA VAL A 116 -2.42 -3.59 4.32
C VAL A 116 -1.35 -4.21 5.21
N TYR A 117 -1.43 -5.53 5.39
CA TYR A 117 -0.47 -6.32 6.15
C TYR A 117 0.31 -7.21 5.20
N GLU A 118 1.59 -6.95 5.05
CA GLU A 118 2.51 -7.85 4.35
C GLU A 118 3.09 -8.84 5.34
N ILE A 119 2.89 -10.13 5.07
CA ILE A 119 3.32 -11.21 5.96
C ILE A 119 4.20 -12.15 5.16
N PHE A 120 5.39 -12.38 5.67
CA PHE A 120 6.40 -13.20 5.01
C PHE A 120 6.45 -14.58 5.67
N ILE A 121 6.00 -15.60 4.97
CA ILE A 121 6.01 -17.00 5.40
C ILE A 121 7.32 -17.65 4.96
N LYS A 122 7.91 -18.41 5.85
CA LYS A 122 9.15 -19.15 5.60
C LYS A 122 8.83 -20.61 5.26
N ASN A 123 9.65 -21.22 4.42
CA ASN A 123 9.54 -22.63 4.07
C ASN A 123 9.77 -23.60 5.26
N THR A 124 10.22 -23.09 6.41
CA THR A 124 10.36 -23.85 7.66
C THR A 124 9.11 -23.80 8.53
N ASP A 125 8.15 -22.90 8.23
CA ASP A 125 6.94 -22.73 9.00
C ASP A 125 5.97 -23.88 8.73
N THR A 126 5.20 -24.25 9.75
CA THR A 126 4.02 -25.09 9.58
C THR A 126 2.81 -24.20 9.23
N GLU A 127 1.75 -24.81 8.69
CA GLU A 127 0.49 -24.09 8.42
C GLU A 127 -0.06 -23.40 9.69
N SER A 128 0.03 -24.07 10.85
CA SER A 128 -0.44 -23.50 12.12
C SER A 128 0.39 -22.29 12.55
N MET A 129 1.73 -22.36 12.42
CA MET A 129 2.61 -21.22 12.73
C MET A 129 2.31 -20.03 11.82
N ALA A 130 2.13 -20.29 10.52
CA ALA A 130 1.76 -19.25 9.56
C ALA A 130 0.41 -18.60 9.91
N LEU A 131 -0.58 -19.42 10.25
CA LEU A 131 -1.91 -18.95 10.66
C LEU A 131 -1.84 -18.06 11.90
N ASP A 132 -1.11 -18.49 12.93
CA ASP A 132 -0.94 -17.75 14.19
C ASP A 132 -0.19 -16.43 13.94
N GLU A 133 0.85 -16.43 13.13
CA GLU A 133 1.59 -15.21 12.77
C GLU A 133 0.67 -14.20 12.06
N ILE A 134 -0.14 -14.66 11.09
CA ILE A 134 -1.06 -13.80 10.36
C ILE A 134 -2.09 -13.19 11.31
N ILE A 135 -2.71 -14.00 12.16
CA ILE A 135 -3.75 -13.51 13.09
C ILE A 135 -3.18 -12.52 14.08
N ASN A 136 -2.00 -12.77 14.63
CA ASN A 136 -1.36 -11.92 15.63
C ASN A 136 -0.85 -10.58 15.03
N LYS A 137 -0.55 -10.55 13.72
CA LYS A 137 -0.11 -9.32 13.05
C LYS A 137 -1.24 -8.37 12.69
N ILE A 138 -2.48 -8.85 12.60
CA ILE A 138 -3.62 -8.02 12.20
C ILE A 138 -4.12 -7.21 13.40
N ASP A 139 -3.75 -5.94 13.44
CA ASP A 139 -4.29 -4.94 14.37
C ASP A 139 -5.27 -4.01 13.62
N ALA A 140 -6.53 -4.43 13.51
CA ALA A 140 -7.55 -3.72 12.76
C ALA A 140 -8.91 -3.73 13.50
N ASN A 141 -9.69 -2.67 13.29
CA ASN A 141 -11.01 -2.53 13.85
C ASN A 141 -12.09 -3.12 12.91
N LYS A 142 -13.26 -3.45 13.48
CA LYS A 142 -14.39 -4.00 12.71
C LYS A 142 -14.81 -3.12 11.51
N LYS A 143 -14.59 -1.81 11.59
CA LYS A 143 -14.92 -0.87 10.51
C LYS A 143 -13.85 -0.77 9.43
N ASP A 144 -12.66 -1.31 9.66
CA ASP A 144 -11.53 -1.18 8.74
C ASP A 144 -11.70 -2.05 7.49
N THR A 145 -11.05 -1.63 6.42
CA THR A 145 -10.84 -2.40 5.20
C THR A 145 -9.45 -3.01 5.27
N VAL A 146 -9.36 -4.34 5.26
CA VAL A 146 -8.13 -5.08 5.53
C VAL A 146 -7.72 -5.91 4.32
N ARG A 147 -6.47 -5.78 3.90
CA ARG A 147 -5.81 -6.67 2.95
C ARG A 147 -4.63 -7.35 3.62
N VAL A 148 -4.56 -8.66 3.51
CA VAL A 148 -3.38 -9.45 3.87
C VAL A 148 -2.69 -9.89 2.59
N VAL A 149 -1.41 -9.55 2.46
CA VAL A 149 -0.54 -9.97 1.35
C VAL A 149 0.41 -11.02 1.89
N LEU A 150 0.23 -12.26 1.46
CA LEU A 150 1.10 -13.37 1.84
C LEU A 150 2.25 -13.46 0.85
N LYS A 151 3.49 -13.43 1.34
CA LYS A 151 4.73 -13.50 0.56
C LYS A 151 5.64 -14.60 1.10
N GLY A 152 6.56 -15.06 0.26
CA GLY A 152 7.57 -16.04 0.66
C GLY A 152 7.27 -17.45 0.14
N GLU A 153 7.60 -18.47 0.92
CA GLU A 153 7.56 -19.87 0.52
C GLU A 153 6.86 -20.74 1.54
N ALA A 154 6.08 -21.72 1.08
CA ALA A 154 5.38 -22.66 1.95
C ALA A 154 5.55 -24.09 1.46
N THR A 155 5.75 -25.03 2.39
CA THR A 155 5.78 -26.48 2.13
C THR A 155 4.43 -27.15 2.37
N PHE A 156 3.53 -26.49 3.10
CA PHE A 156 2.15 -26.93 3.34
C PHE A 156 1.20 -26.50 2.22
N GLU A 157 -0.04 -27.00 2.21
CA GLU A 157 -1.05 -26.65 1.22
C GLU A 157 -1.54 -25.21 1.42
N ILE A 158 -1.23 -24.35 0.43
CA ILE A 158 -1.52 -22.91 0.49
C ILE A 158 -3.02 -22.62 0.47
N ASP A 159 -3.78 -23.41 -0.28
CA ASP A 159 -5.23 -23.23 -0.41
C ASP A 159 -5.96 -23.56 0.90
N ASP A 160 -5.47 -24.51 1.67
CA ASP A 160 -6.01 -24.83 2.99
C ASP A 160 -5.79 -23.67 3.97
N LEU A 161 -4.59 -23.07 3.99
CA LEU A 161 -4.33 -21.88 4.78
C LEU A 161 -5.26 -20.72 4.38
N ILE A 162 -5.41 -20.45 3.08
CA ILE A 162 -6.27 -19.37 2.58
C ILE A 162 -7.72 -19.60 2.97
N LYS A 163 -8.21 -20.83 2.85
CA LYS A 163 -9.57 -21.20 3.23
C LYS A 163 -9.80 -20.97 4.72
N ARG A 164 -8.89 -21.46 5.57
CA ARG A 164 -8.98 -21.25 7.03
C ARG A 164 -8.93 -19.77 7.41
N LEU A 165 -8.08 -18.99 6.77
CA LEU A 165 -8.02 -17.54 7.00
C LEU A 165 -9.33 -16.86 6.61
N LYS A 166 -9.93 -17.22 5.47
CA LYS A 166 -11.23 -16.69 5.05
C LYS A 166 -12.31 -17.05 6.09
N ASP A 167 -12.38 -18.31 6.51
CA ASP A 167 -13.37 -18.76 7.49
C ASP A 167 -13.22 -18.03 8.84
N LEU A 168 -12.00 -17.74 9.26
CA LEU A 168 -11.72 -17.07 10.53
C LEU A 168 -11.91 -15.56 10.50
N LEU A 169 -11.61 -14.90 9.36
CA LEU A 169 -11.51 -13.45 9.28
C LEU A 169 -12.62 -12.79 8.46
N GLN A 170 -13.35 -13.53 7.62
CA GLN A 170 -14.48 -13.01 6.88
C GLN A 170 -15.59 -12.53 7.82
N GLY A 171 -16.07 -11.31 7.60
CA GLY A 171 -17.08 -10.68 8.46
C GLY A 171 -16.55 -10.05 9.74
N LYS A 172 -15.26 -10.21 10.09
CA LYS A 172 -14.64 -9.49 11.21
C LYS A 172 -14.38 -8.01 10.91
N TYR A 173 -14.21 -7.66 9.63
CA TYR A 173 -13.90 -6.32 9.15
C TYR A 173 -14.98 -5.87 8.14
N ALA A 174 -15.05 -4.57 7.85
CA ALA A 174 -15.98 -4.04 6.85
C ALA A 174 -15.70 -4.62 5.45
N TYR A 175 -14.41 -4.86 5.15
CA TYR A 175 -13.97 -5.60 3.98
C TYR A 175 -12.68 -6.35 4.31
N PHE A 176 -12.57 -7.58 3.83
CA PHE A 176 -11.39 -8.42 4.01
C PHE A 176 -10.98 -9.09 2.70
N GLU A 177 -9.69 -9.00 2.37
CA GLU A 177 -9.10 -9.60 1.16
C GLU A 177 -7.75 -10.23 1.47
N ILE A 178 -7.50 -11.39 0.86
CA ILE A 178 -6.18 -12.03 0.86
C ILE A 178 -5.60 -11.95 -0.54
N LYS A 179 -4.38 -11.41 -0.65
CA LYS A 179 -3.56 -11.46 -1.86
C LYS A 179 -2.45 -12.48 -1.66
N ASN A 180 -2.60 -13.62 -2.32
CA ASN A 180 -1.60 -14.68 -2.26
C ASN A 180 -0.46 -14.44 -3.25
N GLN A 181 0.78 -14.42 -2.73
CA GLN A 181 2.02 -14.36 -3.47
C GLN A 181 3.01 -15.42 -2.92
N LEU A 182 2.50 -16.44 -2.21
CA LEU A 182 3.33 -17.54 -1.74
C LEU A 182 3.71 -18.45 -2.91
N LYS A 183 4.95 -18.91 -2.86
CA LYS A 183 5.43 -19.98 -3.74
C LYS A 183 5.36 -21.32 -2.99
N LYS A 184 4.77 -22.35 -3.60
CA LYS A 184 4.82 -23.70 -3.06
C LYS A 184 6.23 -24.23 -3.28
N THR A 185 6.81 -24.81 -2.22
CA THR A 185 8.09 -25.51 -2.26
C THR A 185 7.92 -26.93 -1.72
N TYR A 186 8.83 -27.81 -2.08
CA TYR A 186 8.78 -29.21 -1.73
C TYR A 186 10.07 -29.60 -1.04
N LYS A 187 9.98 -30.43 0.03
CA LYS A 187 11.13 -30.99 0.71
C LYS A 187 11.19 -32.48 0.46
N LEU A 188 12.37 -32.99 0.12
CA LEU A 188 12.57 -34.40 -0.16
C LEU A 188 12.18 -35.30 1.05
N GLU A 189 12.44 -34.80 2.26
CA GLU A 189 12.18 -35.53 3.53
C GLU A 189 10.69 -35.88 3.68
N ASP A 190 9.78 -35.05 3.18
CA ASP A 190 8.34 -35.26 3.29
C ASP A 190 7.85 -36.44 2.42
N TYR A 191 8.67 -36.86 1.44
CA TYR A 191 8.33 -37.89 0.45
C TYR A 191 9.15 -39.16 0.54
N ILE A 192 10.24 -39.20 1.33
CA ILE A 192 11.17 -40.36 1.42
C ILE A 192 10.43 -41.66 1.76
N ASN A 193 9.53 -41.59 2.71
CA ASN A 193 8.84 -42.79 3.26
C ASN A 193 7.48 -43.04 2.59
N ASN A 194 7.10 -42.27 1.58
CA ASN A 194 5.81 -42.40 0.90
C ASN A 194 6.00 -43.17 -0.41
N VAL A 195 5.16 -44.20 -0.62
CA VAL A 195 5.16 -45.04 -1.83
C VAL A 195 3.92 -44.68 -2.66
N SER A 196 4.06 -43.68 -3.51
CA SER A 196 3.04 -43.27 -4.48
C SER A 196 3.69 -42.76 -5.75
N LEU A 197 2.94 -42.73 -6.85
CA LEU A 197 3.42 -42.16 -8.11
C LEU A 197 3.90 -40.71 -7.95
N LYS A 198 3.16 -39.91 -7.19
CA LYS A 198 3.52 -38.53 -6.87
C LYS A 198 4.85 -38.45 -6.12
N SER A 199 5.02 -39.28 -5.09
CA SER A 199 6.25 -39.29 -4.29
C SER A 199 7.47 -39.73 -5.08
N GLU A 200 7.34 -40.76 -5.92
CA GLU A 200 8.43 -41.21 -6.79
C GLU A 200 8.81 -40.14 -7.83
N PHE A 201 7.82 -39.44 -8.40
CA PHE A 201 8.07 -38.33 -9.30
C PHE A 201 8.83 -37.21 -8.58
N ILE A 202 8.38 -36.76 -7.41
CA ILE A 202 9.04 -35.70 -6.63
C ILE A 202 10.45 -36.12 -6.25
N LYS A 203 10.67 -37.34 -5.76
CA LYS A 203 12.02 -37.84 -5.43
C LYS A 203 12.96 -37.79 -6.62
N ASN A 204 12.50 -38.19 -7.80
CA ASN A 204 13.32 -38.18 -9.00
C ASN A 204 13.73 -36.75 -9.40
N VAL A 205 12.79 -35.80 -9.36
CA VAL A 205 13.05 -34.40 -9.68
C VAL A 205 14.00 -33.78 -8.63
N MET A 206 13.71 -34.00 -7.33
CA MET A 206 14.53 -33.43 -6.26
C MET A 206 15.99 -33.95 -6.27
N ASN A 207 16.21 -35.18 -6.71
CA ASN A 207 17.56 -35.77 -6.86
C ASN A 207 18.26 -35.39 -8.18
N SER A 208 17.63 -34.62 -9.05
CA SER A 208 18.25 -34.14 -10.30
C SER A 208 19.26 -33.01 -10.05
N HIS A 209 20.07 -32.70 -11.06
CA HIS A 209 21.06 -31.61 -11.01
C HIS A 209 20.51 -30.23 -11.33
N LEU A 210 19.18 -30.07 -11.36
CA LEU A 210 18.50 -28.81 -11.62
C LEU A 210 18.60 -27.85 -10.41
N THR A 211 18.39 -26.57 -10.64
CA THR A 211 18.25 -25.58 -9.57
C THR A 211 16.99 -25.81 -8.77
N ASP A 212 16.93 -25.30 -7.55
CA ASP A 212 15.73 -25.47 -6.69
C ASP A 212 14.49 -24.80 -7.32
N GLU A 213 14.66 -23.69 -8.07
CA GLU A 213 13.60 -23.03 -8.79
C GLU A 213 13.03 -23.91 -9.92
N GLU A 214 13.89 -24.48 -10.75
CA GLU A 214 13.51 -25.41 -11.82
C GLU A 214 12.85 -26.68 -11.25
N LYS A 215 13.38 -27.25 -10.16
CA LYS A 215 12.76 -28.40 -9.49
C LYS A 215 11.35 -28.11 -9.03
N ASN A 216 11.12 -26.98 -8.35
CA ASN A 216 9.81 -26.61 -7.84
C ASN A 216 8.81 -26.39 -9.00
N GLU A 217 9.24 -25.78 -10.10
CA GLU A 217 8.40 -25.57 -11.28
C GLU A 217 8.02 -26.89 -11.95
N ILE A 218 8.98 -27.78 -12.16
CA ILE A 218 8.73 -29.11 -12.75
C ILE A 218 7.82 -29.94 -11.86
N ILE A 219 8.01 -29.89 -10.52
CA ILE A 219 7.16 -30.63 -9.58
C ILE A 219 5.74 -30.07 -9.64
N ALA A 220 5.55 -28.75 -9.65
CA ALA A 220 4.23 -28.14 -9.73
C ALA A 220 3.47 -28.57 -10.99
N ILE A 221 4.10 -28.44 -12.16
CA ILE A 221 3.51 -28.86 -13.46
C ILE A 221 3.22 -30.35 -13.49
N GLY A 222 4.17 -31.18 -13.04
CA GLY A 222 4.00 -32.62 -13.04
C GLY A 222 2.89 -33.10 -12.10
N LEU A 223 2.69 -32.45 -10.94
CA LEU A 223 1.60 -32.76 -10.04
C LEU A 223 0.24 -32.39 -10.62
N MET A 224 0.13 -31.25 -11.33
CA MET A 224 -1.09 -30.89 -12.09
C MET A 224 -1.42 -31.97 -13.11
N ALA A 225 -0.45 -32.40 -13.90
CA ALA A 225 -0.64 -33.46 -14.89
C ALA A 225 -1.04 -34.81 -14.25
N ILE A 226 -0.43 -35.20 -13.12
CA ILE A 226 -0.79 -36.43 -12.39
C ILE A 226 -2.21 -36.32 -11.81
N ASN A 227 -2.68 -35.15 -11.45
CA ASN A 227 -4.04 -34.91 -10.97
C ASN A 227 -5.07 -34.84 -12.09
N GLY A 228 -4.67 -34.82 -13.36
CA GLY A 228 -5.55 -34.62 -14.51
C GLY A 228 -6.02 -33.19 -14.71
N GLU A 229 -5.28 -32.22 -14.18
CA GLU A 229 -5.54 -30.79 -14.36
C GLU A 229 -4.91 -30.31 -15.69
N GLU A 230 -5.57 -29.36 -16.35
CA GLU A 230 -4.99 -28.74 -17.55
C GLU A 230 -3.80 -27.86 -17.17
N VAL A 231 -2.69 -28.04 -17.88
CA VAL A 231 -1.49 -27.21 -17.77
C VAL A 231 -1.60 -26.11 -18.83
N GLU A 232 -1.86 -24.87 -18.42
CA GLU A 232 -1.85 -23.71 -19.30
C GLU A 232 -0.42 -23.28 -19.69
#